data_363aa61946178748434147045f89d5c8
#
_entry.id   363aa61946178748434147045f89d5c8
#
_cell.length_a   1.000
_cell.length_b   1.000
_cell.length_c   1.000
_cell.angle_alpha   90.00
_cell.angle_beta   90.00
_cell.angle_gamma   90.00
#
_symmetry.space_group_name_H-M   'P 1'
#
loop_
_entity.id
_entity.type
_entity.pdbx_description
1 polymer ?
#
loop_
_entity_poly.entity_id
_entity_poly.type
_entity_poly.pdbx_seq_one_letter_code
_entity_poly.pdbx_strand_id
1 'polypeptide(L)'
;MYRNKTFNRKKVMIVFVAVFFIMMFLIGRLVYLMIFCSEYYGNKAENLHERERDIKAARGKLLDANGTVLATNKSVCTISVIHNQIEEPEKVIEMLVRELGIPEETARKRVEKVSSIERVKTNVAKETGDAIRAYGLSGVKVDEDYKRYYPYGTLASKVLGFTGADNQGILGLEVKYDEYLQGTNGKILTLTDARGIEIENAGESRLEPVNGYDLCLSLDYNIQMYCEQAAKKVCTKKSADSVSVIVMNPQNGELMAMVNYPEFDLNDPFTLVGDTGETVSAEEKQNLLNKMWRNQCISDTYEPGSTFKIITAAAALEEGVVKLDDAFFCPGYKIVEDRRIRCARTTGHGAETFETGIMNSCNPVFMELGERLGAENFVGYFKQFGLLSKTNIDLPGEAGTIMHKTENIGPVELATISFGQSFQITPIQLVTTVSSIINGGTRVTPHFGVSVQDADGNTVKTFSYETHENICTAETSETMRYLLEKVVSEGTGKNAKIEGFSIGGKTATSQTLPRSDHKYISSFLGFAPADNPQVLVLVVINNPQGIYYGGTIAAPVAKEIFENILPYLDK
;
A
#
# COMPACT_ATOMS: atom_id res chain seq x y z
N MET A 1 -91.80 51.49 -7.68
CA MET A 1 -91.02 50.39 -7.11
C MET A 1 -90.35 49.51 -8.23
N TYR A 2 -89.46 50.10 -9.04
CA TYR A 2 -88.82 49.43 -10.17
C TYR A 2 -87.33 49.85 -10.37
N ARG A 3 -86.60 50.09 -9.32
CA ARG A 3 -85.19 50.59 -9.44
C ARG A 3 -84.10 49.59 -9.08
N ASN A 4 -84.45 48.38 -8.65
CA ASN A 4 -83.47 47.42 -8.16
C ASN A 4 -83.03 46.30 -9.18
N LYS A 5 -83.78 46.05 -10.26
CA LYS A 5 -83.48 44.98 -11.21
C LYS A 5 -82.28 45.27 -12.15
N THR A 6 -82.07 46.52 -12.54
CA THR A 6 -80.97 46.90 -13.45
C THR A 6 -79.65 46.99 -12.76
N PHE A 7 -79.57 47.31 -11.47
CA PHE A 7 -78.37 47.39 -10.70
C PHE A 7 -77.84 45.98 -10.37
N ASN A 8 -78.72 45.02 -10.12
CA ASN A 8 -78.33 43.63 -9.88
C ASN A 8 -77.81 42.92 -11.18
N ARG A 9 -78.37 43.26 -12.35
CA ARG A 9 -77.90 42.74 -13.63
C ARG A 9 -76.46 43.17 -13.97
N LYS A 10 -76.09 44.43 -13.70
CA LYS A 10 -74.71 44.93 -13.88
C LYS A 10 -73.72 44.25 -12.95
N LYS A 11 -74.11 44.07 -11.69
CA LYS A 11 -73.26 43.37 -10.72
C LYS A 11 -73.03 41.89 -11.12
N VAL A 12 -74.11 41.21 -11.56
CA VAL A 12 -74.03 39.82 -12.07
C VAL A 12 -73.17 39.75 -13.31
N MET A 13 -73.29 40.73 -14.23
CA MET A 13 -72.47 40.79 -15.43
C MET A 13 -70.97 41.01 -15.12
N ILE A 14 -70.67 41.90 -14.13
CA ILE A 14 -69.28 42.09 -13.69
C ILE A 14 -68.69 40.81 -13.08
N VAL A 15 -69.45 40.13 -12.24
CA VAL A 15 -69.02 38.83 -11.66
C VAL A 15 -68.81 37.78 -12.75
N PHE A 16 -69.70 37.72 -13.74
CA PHE A 16 -69.61 36.80 -14.85
C PHE A 16 -68.34 37.06 -15.71
N VAL A 17 -68.04 38.32 -16.01
CA VAL A 17 -66.85 38.76 -16.72
C VAL A 17 -65.58 38.46 -15.89
N ALA A 18 -65.61 38.71 -14.59
CA ALA A 18 -64.48 38.37 -13.70
C ALA A 18 -64.19 36.86 -13.67
N VAL A 19 -65.25 36.04 -13.53
CA VAL A 19 -65.13 34.57 -13.57
C VAL A 19 -64.63 34.09 -14.95
N PHE A 20 -65.08 34.69 -16.03
CA PHE A 20 -64.62 34.38 -17.38
C PHE A 20 -63.13 34.67 -17.55
N PHE A 21 -62.65 35.82 -17.07
CA PHE A 21 -61.20 36.13 -17.11
C PHE A 21 -60.36 35.21 -16.21
N ILE A 22 -60.89 34.83 -15.05
CA ILE A 22 -60.23 33.84 -14.17
C ILE A 22 -60.13 32.48 -14.89
N MET A 23 -61.21 32.00 -15.55
CA MET A 23 -61.18 30.76 -16.32
C MET A 23 -60.21 30.86 -17.50
N MET A 24 -60.19 31.96 -18.25
CA MET A 24 -59.22 32.18 -19.34
C MET A 24 -57.79 32.15 -18.83
N PHE A 25 -57.51 32.78 -17.68
CA PHE A 25 -56.20 32.72 -17.05
C PHE A 25 -55.80 31.29 -16.63
N LEU A 26 -56.72 30.55 -16.01
CA LEU A 26 -56.49 29.14 -15.64
C LEU A 26 -56.25 28.25 -16.85
N ILE A 27 -57.03 28.43 -17.92
CA ILE A 27 -56.81 27.69 -19.19
C ILE A 27 -55.46 28.06 -19.79
N GLY A 28 -55.11 29.36 -19.85
CA GLY A 28 -53.81 29.81 -20.33
C GLY A 28 -52.65 29.22 -19.51
N ARG A 29 -52.80 29.16 -18.17
CA ARG A 29 -51.83 28.55 -17.28
C ARG A 29 -51.71 27.03 -17.49
N LEU A 30 -52.84 26.37 -17.71
CA LEU A 30 -52.86 24.94 -18.00
C LEU A 30 -52.14 24.62 -19.33
N VAL A 31 -52.46 25.38 -20.39
CA VAL A 31 -51.80 25.29 -21.70
C VAL A 31 -50.31 25.55 -21.57
N TYR A 32 -49.90 26.56 -20.80
CA TYR A 32 -48.47 26.82 -20.51
C TYR A 32 -47.78 25.61 -19.85
N LEU A 33 -48.41 25.05 -18.81
CA LEU A 33 -47.87 23.86 -18.14
C LEU A 33 -47.82 22.63 -19.04
N MET A 34 -48.87 22.41 -19.88
CA MET A 34 -48.95 21.23 -20.75
C MET A 34 -48.03 21.31 -21.97
N ILE A 35 -47.75 22.51 -22.50
CA ILE A 35 -46.95 22.66 -23.72
C ILE A 35 -45.51 23.06 -23.41
N PHE A 36 -45.30 24.11 -22.62
CA PHE A 36 -43.98 24.68 -22.39
C PHE A 36 -43.24 24.05 -21.21
N CYS A 37 -43.96 23.49 -20.26
CA CYS A 37 -43.35 22.82 -19.11
C CYS A 37 -43.49 21.29 -19.15
N SER A 38 -44.05 20.74 -20.23
CA SER A 38 -44.33 19.31 -20.33
C SER A 38 -43.07 18.45 -20.17
N GLU A 39 -42.00 18.81 -20.84
CA GLU A 39 -40.71 18.10 -20.76
C GLU A 39 -40.13 18.18 -19.36
N TYR A 40 -40.16 19.36 -18.73
CA TYR A 40 -39.67 19.55 -17.36
C TYR A 40 -40.44 18.71 -16.34
N TYR A 41 -41.78 18.74 -16.40
CA TYR A 41 -42.59 17.99 -15.46
C TYR A 41 -42.66 16.49 -15.83
N GLY A 42 -42.51 16.17 -17.11
CA GLY A 42 -42.37 14.78 -17.60
C GLY A 42 -41.11 14.13 -17.03
N ASN A 43 -39.95 14.76 -17.22
CA ASN A 43 -38.67 14.30 -16.65
C ASN A 43 -38.70 14.25 -15.11
N LYS A 44 -39.39 15.21 -14.49
CA LYS A 44 -39.53 15.22 -13.03
C LYS A 44 -40.48 14.13 -12.52
N ALA A 45 -41.51 13.77 -13.28
CA ALA A 45 -42.39 12.64 -12.97
C ALA A 45 -41.69 11.30 -13.21
N GLU A 46 -40.95 11.16 -14.31
CA GLU A 46 -40.12 10.01 -14.61
C GLU A 46 -39.11 9.75 -13.48
N ASN A 47 -38.35 10.75 -13.08
CA ASN A 47 -37.41 10.68 -11.95
C ASN A 47 -38.06 10.38 -10.58
N LEU A 48 -39.34 10.67 -10.40
CA LEU A 48 -40.09 10.34 -9.17
C LEU A 48 -40.64 8.91 -9.19
N HIS A 49 -40.76 8.29 -10.38
CA HIS A 49 -41.30 6.95 -10.58
C HIS A 49 -40.22 5.91 -10.85
N GLU A 50 -38.96 6.32 -11.06
CA GLU A 50 -37.83 5.44 -11.21
C GLU A 50 -37.10 5.24 -9.90
N ARG A 51 -36.90 3.99 -9.51
CA ARG A 51 -36.02 3.61 -8.42
C ARG A 51 -34.78 2.99 -9.00
N GLU A 52 -33.64 3.60 -8.68
CA GLU A 52 -32.33 3.05 -9.03
C GLU A 52 -31.80 2.19 -7.88
N ARG A 53 -31.29 1.00 -8.22
CA ARG A 53 -30.49 0.15 -7.32
C ARG A 53 -29.19 -0.18 -8.01
N ASP A 54 -28.07 -0.02 -7.33
CA ASP A 54 -26.75 -0.34 -7.88
C ASP A 54 -26.54 -1.86 -7.87
N ILE A 55 -26.01 -2.39 -8.98
CA ILE A 55 -25.41 -3.72 -9.06
C ILE A 55 -23.90 -3.51 -8.94
N LYS A 56 -23.28 -3.97 -7.88
CA LYS A 56 -21.85 -3.81 -7.72
C LYS A 56 -21.08 -4.61 -8.77
N ALA A 57 -20.09 -3.97 -9.39
CA ALA A 57 -19.10 -4.65 -10.22
C ALA A 57 -18.21 -5.54 -9.35
N ALA A 58 -17.84 -6.70 -9.87
CA ALA A 58 -16.80 -7.50 -9.25
C ALA A 58 -15.45 -6.79 -9.43
N ARG A 59 -14.72 -6.62 -8.32
CA ARG A 59 -13.37 -6.04 -8.33
C ARG A 59 -12.38 -7.00 -8.98
N GLY A 60 -11.47 -6.51 -9.81
CA GLY A 60 -10.42 -7.32 -10.42
C GLY A 60 -9.56 -8.04 -9.38
N LYS A 61 -8.98 -9.17 -9.73
CA LYS A 61 -8.10 -9.96 -8.86
C LYS A 61 -6.72 -9.31 -8.76
N LEU A 62 -5.98 -9.62 -7.68
CA LEU A 62 -4.55 -9.43 -7.61
C LEU A 62 -3.89 -10.79 -7.85
N LEU A 63 -3.02 -10.87 -8.86
CA LEU A 63 -2.31 -12.07 -9.25
C LEU A 63 -0.82 -11.87 -8.96
N ASP A 64 -0.16 -12.90 -8.43
CA ASP A 64 1.30 -12.89 -8.29
C ASP A 64 2.00 -13.08 -9.65
N ALA A 65 3.34 -13.08 -9.66
CA ALA A 65 4.15 -13.25 -10.85
C ALA A 65 3.89 -14.58 -11.61
N ASN A 66 3.32 -15.57 -10.94
CA ASN A 66 3.01 -16.90 -11.48
C ASN A 66 1.51 -17.13 -11.72
N GLY A 67 0.68 -16.10 -11.55
CA GLY A 67 -0.77 -16.17 -11.69
C GLY A 67 -1.51 -16.70 -10.45
N THR A 68 -0.84 -16.83 -9.30
CA THR A 68 -1.48 -17.18 -8.03
C THR A 68 -2.40 -16.05 -7.56
N VAL A 69 -3.63 -16.38 -7.20
CA VAL A 69 -4.62 -15.38 -6.76
C VAL A 69 -4.34 -14.93 -5.34
N LEU A 70 -3.87 -13.70 -5.17
CA LEU A 70 -3.58 -13.07 -3.87
C LEU A 70 -4.78 -12.35 -3.27
N ALA A 71 -5.65 -11.79 -4.12
CA ALA A 71 -6.92 -11.18 -3.71
C ALA A 71 -8.01 -11.46 -4.75
N THR A 72 -9.23 -11.75 -4.27
CA THR A 72 -10.39 -12.04 -5.11
C THR A 72 -11.66 -11.54 -4.44
N ASN A 73 -12.82 -11.93 -4.93
CA ASN A 73 -14.12 -11.58 -4.36
C ASN A 73 -14.85 -12.84 -3.90
N LYS A 74 -15.57 -12.76 -2.78
CA LYS A 74 -16.60 -13.71 -2.39
C LYS A 74 -17.96 -13.11 -2.70
N SER A 75 -18.83 -13.88 -3.33
CA SER A 75 -20.22 -13.50 -3.51
C SER A 75 -20.92 -13.48 -2.16
N VAL A 76 -21.54 -12.37 -1.85
CA VAL A 76 -22.33 -12.12 -0.65
C VAL A 76 -23.64 -11.46 -1.04
N CYS A 77 -24.53 -11.24 -0.09
CA CYS A 77 -25.78 -10.53 -0.30
C CYS A 77 -25.88 -9.33 0.64
N THR A 78 -26.53 -8.28 0.15
CA THR A 78 -26.99 -7.16 0.97
C THR A 78 -28.49 -7.28 1.15
N ILE A 79 -28.96 -7.35 2.40
CA ILE A 79 -30.37 -7.44 2.75
C ILE A 79 -30.89 -6.04 3.06
N SER A 80 -31.94 -5.65 2.36
CA SER A 80 -32.61 -4.37 2.51
C SER A 80 -34.11 -4.55 2.65
N VAL A 81 -34.80 -3.60 3.27
CA VAL A 81 -36.25 -3.57 3.38
C VAL A 81 -36.80 -2.24 2.83
N ILE A 82 -37.99 -2.32 2.23
CA ILE A 82 -38.71 -1.17 1.68
C ILE A 82 -40.01 -1.05 2.48
N HIS A 83 -40.06 -0.11 3.42
CA HIS A 83 -41.17 0.03 4.37
C HIS A 83 -42.55 0.03 3.73
N ASN A 84 -42.75 0.79 2.65
CA ASN A 84 -44.04 0.93 1.99
C ASN A 84 -44.52 -0.35 1.22
N GLN A 85 -43.61 -1.34 1.05
CA GLN A 85 -43.90 -2.60 0.37
C GLN A 85 -44.10 -3.77 1.36
N ILE A 86 -43.85 -3.56 2.65
CA ILE A 86 -43.98 -4.62 3.66
C ILE A 86 -45.47 -4.79 3.99
N GLU A 87 -46.02 -5.96 3.67
CA GLU A 87 -47.41 -6.32 3.98
C GLU A 87 -47.52 -6.98 5.37
N GLU A 88 -46.50 -7.79 5.75
CA GLU A 88 -46.50 -8.58 6.99
C GLU A 88 -45.27 -8.27 7.88
N PRO A 89 -45.28 -7.10 8.58
CA PRO A 89 -44.09 -6.62 9.32
C PRO A 89 -43.56 -7.62 10.34
N GLU A 90 -44.43 -8.29 11.10
CA GLU A 90 -44.01 -9.23 12.13
C GLU A 90 -43.29 -10.47 11.53
N LYS A 91 -43.77 -11.00 10.39
CA LYS A 91 -43.09 -12.10 9.69
C LYS A 91 -41.73 -11.69 9.16
N VAL A 92 -41.61 -10.46 8.66
CA VAL A 92 -40.32 -9.91 8.21
C VAL A 92 -39.36 -9.79 9.37
N ILE A 93 -39.83 -9.28 10.53
CA ILE A 93 -39.00 -9.17 11.75
C ILE A 93 -38.54 -10.56 12.22
N GLU A 94 -39.44 -11.52 12.32
CA GLU A 94 -39.13 -12.89 12.75
C GLU A 94 -38.10 -13.54 11.82
N MET A 95 -38.27 -13.41 10.51
CA MET A 95 -37.33 -13.90 9.50
C MET A 95 -35.96 -13.25 9.65
N LEU A 96 -35.88 -11.92 9.80
CA LEU A 96 -34.61 -11.20 9.96
C LEU A 96 -33.87 -11.62 11.25
N VAL A 97 -34.59 -11.80 12.34
CA VAL A 97 -34.01 -12.29 13.61
C VAL A 97 -33.46 -13.70 13.42
N ARG A 98 -34.24 -14.60 12.82
CA ARG A 98 -33.88 -16.01 12.64
C ARG A 98 -32.71 -16.21 11.67
N GLU A 99 -32.73 -15.58 10.50
CA GLU A 99 -31.76 -15.84 9.44
C GLU A 99 -30.48 -14.97 9.59
N LEU A 100 -30.61 -13.75 10.11
CA LEU A 100 -29.47 -12.84 10.26
C LEU A 100 -28.88 -12.80 11.67
N GLY A 101 -29.55 -13.40 12.68
CA GLY A 101 -29.09 -13.41 14.06
C GLY A 101 -29.02 -12.01 14.69
N ILE A 102 -29.81 -11.05 14.21
CA ILE A 102 -29.86 -9.69 14.77
C ILE A 102 -30.89 -9.59 15.90
N PRO A 103 -30.69 -8.72 16.91
CA PRO A 103 -31.67 -8.50 17.96
C PRO A 103 -33.02 -8.04 17.39
N GLU A 104 -34.14 -8.52 17.97
CA GLU A 104 -35.50 -8.17 17.54
C GLU A 104 -35.74 -6.66 17.53
N GLU A 105 -35.26 -5.93 18.53
CA GLU A 105 -35.36 -4.47 18.60
C GLU A 105 -34.69 -3.80 17.39
N THR A 106 -33.54 -4.32 16.97
CA THR A 106 -32.83 -3.81 15.78
C THR A 106 -33.60 -4.12 14.50
N ALA A 107 -34.12 -5.35 14.36
CA ALA A 107 -34.92 -5.76 13.22
C ALA A 107 -36.18 -4.88 13.11
N ARG A 108 -36.91 -4.72 14.22
CA ARG A 108 -38.12 -3.88 14.31
C ARG A 108 -37.83 -2.43 13.92
N LYS A 109 -36.77 -1.83 14.50
CA LYS A 109 -36.36 -0.46 14.16
C LYS A 109 -36.06 -0.28 12.66
N ARG A 110 -35.48 -1.29 12.00
CA ARG A 110 -35.19 -1.23 10.56
C ARG A 110 -36.46 -1.38 9.70
N VAL A 111 -37.35 -2.31 10.08
CA VAL A 111 -38.60 -2.59 9.36
C VAL A 111 -39.60 -1.43 9.48
N GLU A 112 -39.73 -0.84 10.68
CA GLU A 112 -40.65 0.27 10.94
C GLU A 112 -40.15 1.62 10.45
N LYS A 113 -38.88 1.75 10.09
CA LYS A 113 -38.31 3.00 9.60
C LYS A 113 -38.91 3.38 8.24
N VAL A 114 -39.62 4.49 8.20
CA VAL A 114 -40.19 5.04 6.97
C VAL A 114 -39.05 5.57 6.08
N SER A 115 -38.65 4.77 5.11
CA SER A 115 -37.63 5.11 4.13
C SER A 115 -37.91 4.44 2.80
N SER A 116 -37.37 4.99 1.70
CA SER A 116 -37.50 4.39 0.36
C SER A 116 -36.82 3.00 0.29
N ILE A 117 -35.68 2.85 0.97
CA ILE A 117 -34.97 1.58 1.16
C ILE A 117 -34.13 1.71 2.44
N GLU A 118 -34.19 0.69 3.29
CA GLU A 118 -33.37 0.62 4.52
C GLU A 118 -32.49 -0.63 4.45
N ARG A 119 -31.17 -0.41 4.47
CA ARG A 119 -30.20 -1.50 4.49
C ARG A 119 -30.15 -2.15 5.89
N VAL A 120 -30.50 -3.43 5.97
CA VAL A 120 -30.56 -4.19 7.25
C VAL A 120 -29.19 -4.77 7.58
N LYS A 121 -28.58 -5.52 6.65
CA LYS A 121 -27.28 -6.16 6.86
C LYS A 121 -26.57 -6.35 5.52
N THR A 122 -25.27 -6.06 5.49
CA THR A 122 -24.37 -6.30 4.36
C THR A 122 -23.50 -7.53 4.62
N ASN A 123 -22.80 -8.00 3.59
CA ASN A 123 -21.87 -9.15 3.67
C ASN A 123 -22.54 -10.42 4.24
N VAL A 124 -23.81 -10.65 3.90
CA VAL A 124 -24.54 -11.86 4.27
C VAL A 124 -24.11 -12.99 3.33
N ALA A 125 -23.88 -14.19 3.86
CA ALA A 125 -23.53 -15.35 3.04
C ALA A 125 -24.61 -15.62 1.99
N LYS A 126 -24.21 -16.05 0.79
CA LYS A 126 -25.12 -16.29 -0.34
C LYS A 126 -26.24 -17.28 0.04
N GLU A 127 -25.89 -18.34 0.77
CA GLU A 127 -26.81 -19.36 1.23
C GLU A 127 -27.92 -18.78 2.13
N THR A 128 -27.54 -17.86 3.03
CA THR A 128 -28.52 -17.14 3.89
C THR A 128 -29.35 -16.16 3.07
N GLY A 129 -28.76 -15.49 2.08
CA GLY A 129 -29.49 -14.63 1.16
C GLY A 129 -30.53 -15.40 0.35
N ASP A 130 -30.17 -16.58 -0.14
CA ASP A 130 -31.08 -17.45 -0.90
C ASP A 130 -32.21 -18.00 0.02
N ALA A 131 -31.90 -18.34 1.28
CA ALA A 131 -32.90 -18.71 2.27
C ALA A 131 -33.91 -17.57 2.53
N ILE A 132 -33.42 -16.33 2.69
CA ILE A 132 -34.28 -15.13 2.86
C ILE A 132 -35.16 -14.91 1.62
N ARG A 133 -34.61 -15.06 0.41
CA ARG A 133 -35.36 -14.93 -0.85
C ARG A 133 -36.48 -15.96 -0.96
N ALA A 134 -36.24 -17.17 -0.47
CA ALA A 134 -37.23 -18.27 -0.49
C ALA A 134 -38.47 -18.00 0.37
N TYR A 135 -38.43 -17.08 1.35
CA TYR A 135 -39.63 -16.68 2.12
C TYR A 135 -40.64 -15.90 1.27
N GLY A 136 -40.22 -15.26 0.16
CA GLY A 136 -41.10 -14.53 -0.73
C GLY A 136 -41.83 -13.34 -0.08
N LEU A 137 -41.30 -12.74 1.00
CA LEU A 137 -41.96 -11.67 1.75
C LEU A 137 -41.86 -10.33 0.99
N SER A 138 -43.03 -9.69 0.77
CA SER A 138 -43.10 -8.37 0.12
C SER A 138 -42.27 -7.34 0.90
N GLY A 139 -41.55 -6.48 0.17
CA GLY A 139 -40.72 -5.41 0.73
C GLY A 139 -39.35 -5.86 1.26
N VAL A 140 -39.00 -7.13 1.15
CA VAL A 140 -37.64 -7.63 1.44
C VAL A 140 -36.87 -7.77 0.13
N LYS A 141 -35.71 -7.12 0.05
CA LYS A 141 -34.81 -7.19 -1.12
C LYS A 141 -33.51 -7.87 -0.73
N VAL A 142 -33.04 -8.74 -1.59
CA VAL A 142 -31.78 -9.50 -1.46
C VAL A 142 -30.97 -9.20 -2.72
N ASP A 143 -30.10 -8.20 -2.59
CA ASP A 143 -29.24 -7.78 -3.69
C ASP A 143 -27.90 -8.53 -3.64
N GLU A 144 -27.44 -8.98 -4.80
CA GLU A 144 -26.10 -9.58 -4.92
C GLU A 144 -25.03 -8.52 -4.64
N ASP A 145 -24.00 -8.90 -3.94
CA ASP A 145 -22.89 -8.05 -3.51
C ASP A 145 -21.58 -8.84 -3.51
N TYR A 146 -20.47 -8.16 -3.43
CA TYR A 146 -19.16 -8.76 -3.37
C TYR A 146 -18.40 -8.27 -2.15
N LYS A 147 -17.78 -9.21 -1.41
CA LYS A 147 -16.81 -8.92 -0.35
C LYS A 147 -15.42 -9.28 -0.83
N ARG A 148 -14.46 -8.34 -0.71
CA ARG A 148 -13.06 -8.62 -0.99
C ARG A 148 -12.54 -9.73 -0.08
N TYR A 149 -11.77 -10.65 -0.65
CA TYR A 149 -11.25 -11.81 0.04
C TYR A 149 -9.80 -12.07 -0.31
N TYR A 150 -8.99 -12.28 0.71
CA TYR A 150 -7.57 -12.54 0.63
C TYR A 150 -7.29 -13.98 1.08
N PRO A 151 -7.05 -14.91 0.14
CA PRO A 151 -6.93 -16.35 0.46
C PRO A 151 -5.84 -16.66 1.48
N TYR A 152 -4.78 -15.86 1.49
CA TYR A 152 -3.62 -16.07 2.36
C TYR A 152 -3.58 -15.17 3.60
N GLY A 153 -4.68 -14.50 3.92
CA GLY A 153 -4.89 -13.74 5.15
C GLY A 153 -3.85 -12.64 5.38
N THR A 154 -2.74 -12.99 6.01
CA THR A 154 -1.70 -12.01 6.43
C THR A 154 -0.62 -11.75 5.39
N LEU A 155 -0.54 -12.56 4.33
CA LEU A 155 0.55 -12.48 3.35
C LEU A 155 0.63 -11.10 2.70
N ALA A 156 1.80 -10.47 2.77
CA ALA A 156 2.09 -9.15 2.18
C ALA A 156 1.05 -8.07 2.54
N SER A 157 0.49 -8.11 3.76
CA SER A 157 -0.68 -7.30 4.13
C SER A 157 -0.48 -5.80 3.92
N LYS A 158 0.72 -5.29 4.18
CA LYS A 158 1.05 -3.85 4.04
C LYS A 158 1.46 -3.46 2.61
N VAL A 159 1.56 -4.45 1.72
CA VAL A 159 1.78 -4.25 0.27
C VAL A 159 0.45 -4.34 -0.47
N LEU A 160 -0.27 -5.46 -0.34
CA LEU A 160 -1.55 -5.65 -1.01
C LEU A 160 -2.54 -4.57 -0.57
N GLY A 161 -2.63 -4.34 0.75
CA GLY A 161 -3.63 -3.44 1.30
C GLY A 161 -5.03 -4.06 1.31
N PHE A 162 -6.04 -3.26 1.62
CA PHE A 162 -7.42 -3.71 1.74
C PHE A 162 -8.42 -2.69 1.19
N THR A 163 -9.66 -3.13 1.03
CA THR A 163 -10.76 -2.31 0.51
C THR A 163 -11.73 -1.88 1.62
N GLY A 164 -12.43 -0.77 1.39
CA GLY A 164 -13.53 -0.31 2.22
C GLY A 164 -14.85 -1.02 1.94
N ALA A 165 -15.91 -0.58 2.62
CA ALA A 165 -17.25 -1.14 2.51
C ALA A 165 -17.87 -0.98 1.10
N ASP A 166 -17.49 0.07 0.39
CA ASP A 166 -17.98 0.37 -0.96
C ASP A 166 -17.04 -0.16 -2.05
N ASN A 167 -16.21 -1.16 -1.71
CA ASN A 167 -15.26 -1.83 -2.60
C ASN A 167 -14.13 -0.93 -3.15
N GLN A 168 -13.96 0.30 -2.62
CA GLN A 168 -12.84 1.17 -2.95
C GLN A 168 -11.56 0.73 -2.21
N GLY A 169 -10.41 0.90 -2.85
CA GLY A 169 -9.12 0.66 -2.21
C GLY A 169 -8.84 1.68 -1.09
N ILE A 170 -8.34 1.21 0.05
CA ILE A 170 -7.99 2.06 1.21
C ILE A 170 -6.48 2.15 1.39
N LEU A 171 -5.76 1.07 1.20
CA LEU A 171 -4.32 0.96 1.46
C LEU A 171 -3.63 0.14 0.37
N GLY A 172 -2.30 0.28 0.26
CA GLY A 172 -1.44 -0.58 -0.55
C GLY A 172 -1.73 -0.51 -2.05
N LEU A 173 -1.56 -1.65 -2.73
CA LEU A 173 -1.83 -1.79 -4.17
C LEU A 173 -3.32 -1.66 -4.48
N GLU A 174 -4.20 -2.06 -3.55
CA GLU A 174 -5.65 -1.89 -3.69
C GLU A 174 -6.03 -0.44 -3.96
N VAL A 175 -5.45 0.53 -3.25
CA VAL A 175 -5.74 1.96 -3.49
C VAL A 175 -4.93 2.51 -4.66
N LYS A 176 -3.70 2.04 -4.88
CA LYS A 176 -2.84 2.54 -5.96
C LYS A 176 -3.39 2.24 -7.35
N TYR A 177 -3.96 1.05 -7.51
CA TYR A 177 -4.51 0.55 -8.77
C TYR A 177 -6.04 0.51 -8.78
N ASP A 178 -6.70 1.29 -7.90
CA ASP A 178 -8.16 1.30 -7.75
C ASP A 178 -8.89 1.58 -9.07
N GLU A 179 -8.36 2.47 -9.90
CA GLU A 179 -8.93 2.82 -11.22
C GLU A 179 -9.07 1.63 -12.19
N TYR A 180 -8.17 0.63 -12.07
CA TYR A 180 -8.24 -0.59 -12.87
C TYR A 180 -9.06 -1.68 -12.20
N LEU A 181 -8.96 -1.76 -10.87
CA LEU A 181 -9.53 -2.86 -10.09
C LEU A 181 -11.03 -2.71 -9.84
N GLN A 182 -11.53 -1.47 -9.63
CA GLN A 182 -12.89 -1.23 -9.11
C GLN A 182 -14.01 -1.63 -10.09
N GLY A 183 -13.80 -1.47 -11.40
CA GLY A 183 -14.83 -1.65 -12.40
C GLY A 183 -15.88 -0.52 -12.40
N THR A 184 -16.98 -0.74 -13.08
CA THR A 184 -18.11 0.20 -13.16
C THR A 184 -19.39 -0.50 -12.74
N ASN A 185 -20.05 0.03 -11.71
CA ASN A 185 -21.30 -0.55 -11.22
C ASN A 185 -22.41 -0.47 -12.28
N GLY A 186 -23.19 -1.52 -12.34
CA GLY A 186 -24.45 -1.56 -13.08
C GLY A 186 -25.59 -0.92 -12.30
N LYS A 187 -26.76 -0.83 -12.93
CA LYS A 187 -27.97 -0.27 -12.33
C LYS A 187 -29.19 -1.09 -12.66
N ILE A 188 -30.08 -1.24 -11.70
CA ILE A 188 -31.44 -1.74 -11.90
C ILE A 188 -32.37 -0.56 -11.75
N LEU A 189 -33.12 -0.28 -12.81
CA LEU A 189 -34.17 0.72 -12.82
C LEU A 189 -35.53 0.01 -12.73
N THR A 190 -36.27 0.28 -11.65
CA THR A 190 -37.63 -0.21 -11.44
C THR A 190 -38.59 0.95 -11.42
N LEU A 191 -39.76 0.81 -12.11
CA LEU A 191 -40.80 1.81 -12.05
C LEU A 191 -41.62 1.64 -10.77
N THR A 192 -41.88 2.75 -10.10
CA THR A 192 -42.68 2.80 -8.88
C THR A 192 -43.90 3.70 -9.06
N ASP A 193 -44.99 3.42 -8.33
CA ASP A 193 -46.12 4.31 -8.23
C ASP A 193 -45.81 5.57 -7.39
N ALA A 194 -46.79 6.49 -7.31
CA ALA A 194 -46.64 7.71 -6.52
C ALA A 194 -46.41 7.49 -5.00
N ARG A 195 -46.56 6.27 -4.50
CA ARG A 195 -46.30 5.85 -3.13
C ARG A 195 -44.94 5.17 -2.98
N GLY A 196 -44.18 5.01 -4.08
CA GLY A 196 -42.91 4.31 -4.12
C GLY A 196 -43.03 2.78 -4.09
N ILE A 197 -44.19 2.23 -4.45
CA ILE A 197 -44.40 0.78 -4.58
C ILE A 197 -44.05 0.38 -6.01
N GLU A 198 -43.24 -0.68 -6.18
CA GLU A 198 -42.90 -1.20 -7.51
C GLU A 198 -44.19 -1.62 -8.25
N ILE A 199 -44.31 -1.21 -9.52
CA ILE A 199 -45.46 -1.54 -10.35
C ILE A 199 -45.28 -2.96 -10.86
N GLU A 200 -46.18 -3.86 -10.48
CA GLU A 200 -46.20 -5.24 -10.97
C GLU A 200 -46.24 -5.26 -12.51
N ASN A 201 -45.36 -6.02 -13.14
CA ASN A 201 -45.21 -6.16 -14.59
C ASN A 201 -44.72 -4.93 -15.37
N ALA A 202 -44.22 -3.89 -14.73
CA ALA A 202 -43.64 -2.73 -15.44
C ALA A 202 -42.29 -3.04 -16.12
N GLY A 203 -41.69 -4.20 -15.81
CA GLY A 203 -40.37 -4.60 -16.28
C GLY A 203 -39.23 -3.91 -15.54
N GLU A 204 -38.15 -4.62 -15.33
CA GLU A 204 -36.88 -4.04 -14.81
C GLU A 204 -36.01 -3.71 -16.03
N SER A 205 -35.49 -2.48 -16.08
CA SER A 205 -34.40 -2.14 -16.98
C SER A 205 -33.09 -2.36 -16.25
N ARG A 206 -32.22 -3.20 -16.81
CA ARG A 206 -30.97 -3.59 -16.19
C ARG A 206 -29.78 -3.15 -17.04
N LEU A 207 -28.91 -2.33 -16.47
CA LEU A 207 -27.59 -2.02 -17.00
C LEU A 207 -26.59 -2.92 -16.27
N GLU A 208 -25.98 -3.86 -17.02
CA GLU A 208 -25.03 -4.80 -16.43
C GLU A 208 -23.75 -4.07 -15.96
N PRO A 209 -23.16 -4.50 -14.84
CA PRO A 209 -21.88 -3.96 -14.37
C PRO A 209 -20.73 -4.37 -15.29
N VAL A 210 -19.72 -3.52 -15.38
CA VAL A 210 -18.45 -3.84 -16.03
C VAL A 210 -17.43 -4.15 -14.92
N ASN A 211 -17.01 -5.40 -14.86
CA ASN A 211 -16.04 -5.84 -13.84
C ASN A 211 -14.69 -5.15 -14.01
N GLY A 212 -13.95 -5.02 -12.89
CA GLY A 212 -12.58 -4.51 -12.89
C GLY A 212 -11.61 -5.47 -13.58
N TYR A 213 -10.49 -4.94 -14.02
CA TYR A 213 -9.39 -5.70 -14.60
C TYR A 213 -8.56 -6.39 -13.51
N ASP A 214 -8.03 -7.57 -13.80
CA ASP A 214 -7.09 -8.28 -12.95
C ASP A 214 -5.70 -7.64 -13.05
N LEU A 215 -5.05 -7.41 -11.90
CA LEU A 215 -3.71 -6.82 -11.80
C LEU A 215 -2.67 -7.92 -11.60
N CYS A 216 -1.72 -8.01 -12.54
CA CYS A 216 -0.56 -8.90 -12.47
C CYS A 216 0.60 -8.16 -11.78
N LEU A 217 1.18 -8.80 -10.77
CA LEU A 217 2.24 -8.26 -9.93
C LEU A 217 3.57 -8.98 -10.18
N SER A 218 4.68 -8.30 -9.89
CA SER A 218 6.02 -8.89 -9.78
C SER A 218 6.23 -9.66 -8.47
N LEU A 219 5.38 -9.44 -7.46
CA LEU A 219 5.41 -10.16 -6.20
C LEU A 219 5.23 -11.65 -6.44
N ASP A 220 6.14 -12.47 -5.91
CA ASP A 220 6.08 -13.93 -5.98
C ASP A 220 5.63 -14.51 -4.64
N TYR A 221 4.56 -15.28 -4.64
CA TYR A 221 3.98 -15.90 -3.45
C TYR A 221 5.00 -16.72 -2.66
N ASN A 222 5.82 -17.53 -3.34
CA ASN A 222 6.78 -18.42 -2.67
C ASN A 222 7.91 -17.61 -2.03
N ILE A 223 8.45 -16.62 -2.77
CA ILE A 223 9.53 -15.76 -2.26
C ILE A 223 9.02 -14.95 -1.07
N GLN A 224 7.82 -14.35 -1.17
CA GLN A 224 7.19 -13.62 -0.07
C GLN A 224 7.01 -14.50 1.17
N MET A 225 6.50 -15.72 0.99
CA MET A 225 6.28 -16.68 2.08
C MET A 225 7.59 -17.07 2.77
N TYR A 226 8.66 -17.36 2.02
CA TYR A 226 9.98 -17.66 2.61
C TYR A 226 10.51 -16.48 3.42
N CYS A 227 10.37 -15.25 2.89
CA CYS A 227 10.80 -14.04 3.58
C CYS A 227 10.00 -13.78 4.87
N GLU A 228 8.68 -14.00 4.86
CA GLU A 228 7.84 -13.86 6.05
C GLU A 228 8.17 -14.89 7.13
N GLN A 229 8.42 -16.13 6.75
CA GLN A 229 8.84 -17.18 7.69
C GLN A 229 10.19 -16.84 8.34
N ALA A 230 11.17 -16.41 7.54
CA ALA A 230 12.49 -16.01 8.05
C ALA A 230 12.39 -14.78 8.98
N ALA A 231 11.58 -13.78 8.60
CA ALA A 231 11.32 -12.58 9.41
C ALA A 231 10.64 -12.93 10.75
N LYS A 232 9.58 -13.74 10.72
CA LYS A 232 8.89 -14.22 11.92
C LYS A 232 9.81 -14.98 12.85
N LYS A 233 10.61 -15.90 12.31
CA LYS A 233 11.57 -16.71 13.06
C LYS A 233 12.59 -15.85 13.81
N VAL A 234 13.22 -14.88 13.15
CA VAL A 234 14.22 -14.01 13.77
C VAL A 234 13.55 -13.00 14.73
N CYS A 235 12.39 -12.45 14.40
CA CYS A 235 11.64 -11.54 15.27
C CYS A 235 11.33 -12.20 16.61
N THR A 236 10.78 -13.42 16.58
CA THR A 236 10.47 -14.20 17.78
C THR A 236 11.73 -14.57 18.54
N LYS A 237 12.77 -15.09 17.86
CA LYS A 237 14.03 -15.53 18.49
C LYS A 237 14.76 -14.40 19.18
N LYS A 238 14.65 -13.17 18.67
CA LYS A 238 15.35 -11.98 19.15
C LYS A 238 14.48 -11.04 19.96
N SER A 239 13.19 -11.36 20.13
CA SER A 239 12.20 -10.46 20.73
C SER A 239 12.34 -9.04 20.13
N ALA A 240 12.47 -8.97 18.81
CA ALA A 240 12.62 -7.72 18.08
C ALA A 240 11.27 -7.01 17.94
N ASP A 241 11.28 -5.69 17.84
CA ASP A 241 10.05 -4.91 17.68
C ASP A 241 9.41 -5.16 16.30
N SER A 242 10.24 -5.28 15.25
CA SER A 242 9.80 -5.58 13.89
C SER A 242 10.96 -6.08 13.01
N VAL A 243 10.59 -6.70 11.89
CA VAL A 243 11.55 -7.12 10.86
C VAL A 243 11.00 -6.73 9.49
N SER A 244 11.83 -6.03 8.71
CA SER A 244 11.53 -5.68 7.33
C SER A 244 12.47 -6.45 6.39
N VAL A 245 11.91 -6.98 5.29
CA VAL A 245 12.68 -7.61 4.21
C VAL A 245 12.21 -7.05 2.87
N ILE A 246 13.15 -6.72 2.01
CA ILE A 246 12.88 -6.33 0.61
C ILE A 246 13.68 -7.28 -0.30
N VAL A 247 13.02 -7.86 -1.29
CA VAL A 247 13.64 -8.65 -2.36
C VAL A 247 13.29 -8.00 -3.69
N MET A 248 14.30 -7.57 -4.43
CA MET A 248 14.15 -6.83 -5.68
C MET A 248 15.07 -7.40 -6.77
N ASN A 249 14.58 -7.45 -8.01
CA ASN A 249 15.44 -7.63 -9.17
C ASN A 249 16.17 -6.30 -9.46
N PRO A 250 17.50 -6.24 -9.31
CA PRO A 250 18.23 -4.99 -9.49
C PRO A 250 18.32 -4.54 -10.96
N GLN A 251 17.98 -5.41 -11.93
CA GLN A 251 18.09 -5.09 -13.35
C GLN A 251 16.88 -4.28 -13.87
N ASN A 252 15.68 -4.54 -13.33
CA ASN A 252 14.44 -3.93 -13.82
C ASN A 252 13.61 -3.21 -12.74
N GLY A 253 13.89 -3.42 -11.44
CA GLY A 253 13.19 -2.80 -10.33
C GLY A 253 11.96 -3.57 -9.83
N GLU A 254 11.67 -4.73 -10.39
CA GLU A 254 10.59 -5.59 -9.92
C GLU A 254 10.81 -6.05 -8.48
N LEU A 255 9.81 -5.82 -7.63
CA LEU A 255 9.80 -6.22 -6.24
C LEU A 255 9.17 -7.62 -6.12
N MET A 256 10.00 -8.62 -5.85
CA MET A 256 9.56 -10.02 -5.71
C MET A 256 8.97 -10.30 -4.34
N ALA A 257 9.41 -9.57 -3.30
CA ALA A 257 8.84 -9.63 -1.95
C ALA A 257 9.10 -8.35 -1.17
N MET A 258 8.15 -8.01 -0.27
CA MET A 258 8.32 -6.95 0.73
C MET A 258 7.58 -7.35 2.02
N VAL A 259 8.33 -7.58 3.08
CA VAL A 259 7.84 -8.04 4.38
C VAL A 259 7.92 -6.91 5.40
N ASN A 260 6.91 -6.78 6.22
CA ASN A 260 6.83 -5.84 7.34
C ASN A 260 6.28 -6.55 8.58
N TYR A 261 7.03 -7.49 9.12
CA TYR A 261 6.58 -8.29 10.26
C TYR A 261 6.58 -7.48 11.58
N PRO A 262 5.51 -7.54 12.41
CA PRO A 262 4.31 -8.37 12.26
C PRO A 262 3.33 -7.86 11.21
N GLU A 263 2.76 -8.78 10.45
CA GLU A 263 1.69 -8.53 9.49
C GLU A 263 0.32 -8.58 10.19
N PHE A 264 -0.76 -8.13 9.51
CA PHE A 264 -2.14 -8.17 10.00
C PHE A 264 -3.04 -8.94 9.03
N ASP A 265 -4.21 -9.40 9.49
CA ASP A 265 -5.16 -10.13 8.62
C ASP A 265 -5.93 -9.15 7.71
N LEU A 266 -5.75 -9.29 6.40
CA LEU A 266 -6.43 -8.50 5.38
C LEU A 266 -7.95 -8.73 5.33
N ASN A 267 -8.43 -9.88 5.80
CA ASN A 267 -9.86 -10.17 5.89
C ASN A 267 -10.52 -9.52 7.12
N ASP A 268 -9.71 -9.10 8.12
CA ASP A 268 -10.14 -8.38 9.31
C ASP A 268 -9.15 -7.26 9.68
N PRO A 269 -8.99 -6.22 8.84
CA PRO A 269 -7.94 -5.22 8.99
C PRO A 269 -8.16 -4.23 10.13
N PHE A 270 -9.32 -4.23 10.79
CA PHE A 270 -9.67 -3.31 11.88
C PHE A 270 -9.52 -3.93 13.27
N THR A 271 -9.09 -5.19 13.35
CA THR A 271 -8.73 -5.87 14.60
C THR A 271 -7.23 -5.75 14.84
N LEU A 272 -6.84 -5.23 16.00
CA LEU A 272 -5.43 -5.04 16.37
C LEU A 272 -4.75 -6.40 16.60
N VAL A 273 -3.56 -6.56 16.05
CA VAL A 273 -2.73 -7.75 16.31
C VAL A 273 -2.28 -7.76 17.77
N GLY A 274 -2.61 -8.83 18.51
CA GLY A 274 -2.28 -8.96 19.94
C GLY A 274 -3.22 -8.18 20.87
N ASP A 275 -4.43 -7.85 20.42
CA ASP A 275 -5.45 -7.18 21.24
C ASP A 275 -5.72 -8.00 22.51
N THR A 276 -5.45 -7.39 23.67
CA THR A 276 -5.67 -7.98 24.99
C THR A 276 -7.10 -7.76 25.49
N GLY A 277 -7.98 -7.14 24.67
CA GLY A 277 -9.35 -6.79 25.06
C GLY A 277 -9.45 -5.59 26.01
N GLU A 278 -8.38 -4.82 26.17
CA GLU A 278 -8.41 -3.57 26.93
C GLU A 278 -9.22 -2.50 26.18
N THR A 279 -10.04 -1.76 26.92
CA THR A 279 -10.88 -0.71 26.36
C THR A 279 -10.02 0.54 26.12
N VAL A 280 -9.57 0.73 24.87
CA VAL A 280 -8.88 1.93 24.44
C VAL A 280 -9.87 2.95 23.86
N SER A 281 -9.53 4.24 23.88
CA SER A 281 -10.34 5.28 23.24
C SER A 281 -10.39 5.08 21.72
N ALA A 282 -11.42 5.62 21.06
CA ALA A 282 -11.55 5.52 19.60
C ALA A 282 -10.35 6.17 18.87
N GLU A 283 -9.84 7.29 19.38
CA GLU A 283 -8.67 7.98 18.85
C GLU A 283 -7.39 7.13 19.00
N GLU A 284 -7.19 6.54 20.16
CA GLU A 284 -6.05 5.66 20.43
C GLU A 284 -6.10 4.39 19.56
N LYS A 285 -7.29 3.77 19.44
CA LYS A 285 -7.49 2.64 18.52
C LYS A 285 -7.13 3.01 17.09
N GLN A 286 -7.56 4.18 16.60
CA GLN A 286 -7.22 4.63 15.25
C GLN A 286 -5.70 4.84 15.08
N ASN A 287 -5.02 5.39 16.08
CA ASN A 287 -3.57 5.57 16.05
C ASN A 287 -2.82 4.22 16.03
N LEU A 288 -3.28 3.24 16.80
CA LEU A 288 -2.73 1.88 16.79
C LEU A 288 -2.96 1.18 15.44
N LEU A 289 -4.15 1.31 14.84
CA LEU A 289 -4.45 0.80 13.51
C LEU A 289 -3.55 1.43 12.44
N ASN A 290 -3.39 2.76 12.46
CA ASN A 290 -2.49 3.46 11.53
C ASN A 290 -1.04 2.98 11.67
N LYS A 291 -0.59 2.70 12.89
CA LYS A 291 0.73 2.11 13.15
C LYS A 291 0.82 0.67 12.64
N MET A 292 -0.21 -0.13 12.84
CA MET A 292 -0.28 -1.52 12.37
C MET A 292 -0.25 -1.62 10.83
N TRP A 293 -0.97 -0.74 10.14
CA TRP A 293 -1.04 -0.71 8.67
C TRP A 293 0.21 -0.12 8.00
N ARG A 294 1.08 0.54 8.77
CA ARG A 294 2.23 1.28 8.23
C ARG A 294 3.25 0.34 7.59
N ASN A 295 3.61 0.61 6.34
CA ASN A 295 4.67 -0.09 5.61
C ASN A 295 6.03 0.55 5.94
N GLN A 296 6.78 -0.08 6.84
CA GLN A 296 8.06 0.41 7.32
C GLN A 296 9.13 0.47 6.21
N CYS A 297 9.04 -0.40 5.21
CA CYS A 297 9.99 -0.43 4.10
C CYS A 297 10.03 0.87 3.28
N ILE A 298 8.92 1.60 3.24
CA ILE A 298 8.75 2.81 2.43
C ILE A 298 8.44 4.07 3.24
N SER A 299 7.81 3.92 4.43
CA SER A 299 7.30 5.05 5.20
C SER A 299 8.17 5.43 6.39
N ASP A 300 9.07 4.55 6.85
CA ASP A 300 9.97 4.82 7.97
C ASP A 300 11.38 5.09 7.48
N THR A 301 11.99 6.13 8.06
CA THR A 301 13.39 6.49 7.80
C THR A 301 14.26 6.03 8.96
N TYR A 302 15.48 5.63 8.65
CA TYR A 302 16.47 5.22 9.63
C TYR A 302 17.88 5.60 9.18
N GLU A 303 18.83 5.62 10.13
CA GLU A 303 20.25 5.73 9.80
C GLU A 303 20.74 4.39 9.25
N PRO A 304 21.14 4.29 7.95
CA PRO A 304 21.49 3.00 7.32
C PRO A 304 22.78 2.38 7.89
N GLY A 305 23.60 3.15 8.59
CA GLY A 305 24.86 2.71 9.14
C GLY A 305 25.79 2.17 8.04
N SER A 306 26.53 1.11 8.32
CA SER A 306 27.61 0.62 7.45
C SER A 306 27.14 0.06 6.09
N THR A 307 25.84 -0.14 5.85
CA THR A 307 25.35 -0.45 4.49
C THR A 307 25.52 0.76 3.56
N PHE A 308 25.48 1.97 4.11
CA PHE A 308 25.72 3.20 3.36
C PHE A 308 27.16 3.34 2.84
N LYS A 309 28.11 2.62 3.43
CA LYS A 309 29.51 2.58 2.95
C LYS A 309 29.64 2.11 1.50
N ILE A 310 28.66 1.35 0.98
CA ILE A 310 28.56 0.99 -0.43
C ILE A 310 28.50 2.25 -1.29
N ILE A 311 27.68 3.21 -0.88
CA ILE A 311 27.42 4.45 -1.60
C ILE A 311 28.62 5.39 -1.50
N THR A 312 29.23 5.50 -0.31
CA THR A 312 30.45 6.30 -0.10
C THR A 312 31.63 5.74 -0.90
N ALA A 313 31.78 4.41 -0.94
CA ALA A 313 32.83 3.75 -1.73
C ALA A 313 32.65 4.00 -3.22
N ALA A 314 31.41 3.82 -3.73
CA ALA A 314 31.10 4.09 -5.14
C ALA A 314 31.39 5.56 -5.51
N ALA A 315 30.97 6.52 -4.68
CA ALA A 315 31.25 7.95 -4.89
C ALA A 315 32.76 8.25 -4.89
N ALA A 316 33.52 7.63 -3.99
CA ALA A 316 34.98 7.85 -3.92
C ALA A 316 35.73 7.24 -5.12
N LEU A 317 35.25 6.12 -5.65
CA LEU A 317 35.78 5.50 -6.87
C LEU A 317 35.44 6.35 -8.11
N GLU A 318 34.19 6.81 -8.25
CA GLU A 318 33.76 7.67 -9.34
C GLU A 318 34.53 9.00 -9.41
N GLU A 319 34.78 9.62 -8.25
CA GLU A 319 35.56 10.84 -8.15
C GLU A 319 37.07 10.60 -8.31
N GLY A 320 37.50 9.34 -8.32
CA GLY A 320 38.91 8.98 -8.46
C GLY A 320 39.79 9.35 -7.25
N VAL A 321 39.17 9.60 -6.08
CA VAL A 321 39.90 9.98 -4.83
C VAL A 321 40.44 8.78 -4.05
N VAL A 322 40.16 7.56 -4.53
CA VAL A 322 40.66 6.32 -3.91
C VAL A 322 40.93 5.23 -4.97
N LYS A 323 41.96 4.41 -4.67
CA LYS A 323 42.29 3.17 -5.40
C LYS A 323 42.23 1.99 -4.43
N LEU A 324 42.12 0.76 -4.94
CA LEU A 324 41.99 -0.45 -4.12
C LEU A 324 43.17 -0.66 -3.16
N ASP A 325 44.37 -0.30 -3.59
CA ASP A 325 45.64 -0.48 -2.86
C ASP A 325 46.04 0.74 -2.02
N ASP A 326 45.25 1.82 -2.01
CA ASP A 326 45.51 2.99 -1.17
C ASP A 326 45.60 2.57 0.29
N ALA A 327 46.69 3.00 0.94
CA ALA A 327 47.00 2.63 2.33
C ALA A 327 46.29 3.56 3.34
N PHE A 328 45.74 2.95 4.37
CA PHE A 328 45.05 3.60 5.49
C PHE A 328 45.59 3.03 6.82
N PHE A 329 45.32 3.74 7.91
CA PHE A 329 45.64 3.27 9.25
C PHE A 329 44.49 3.49 10.22
N CYS A 330 44.06 2.43 10.91
CA CYS A 330 42.98 2.47 11.89
C CYS A 330 43.47 2.18 13.30
N PRO A 331 43.62 3.18 14.15
CA PRO A 331 43.97 3.02 15.57
C PRO A 331 42.76 2.67 16.46
N GLY A 332 41.58 2.41 15.87
CA GLY A 332 40.32 2.18 16.57
C GLY A 332 39.44 3.43 16.70
N TYR A 333 39.89 4.56 16.19
CA TYR A 333 39.15 5.83 16.16
C TYR A 333 39.79 6.81 15.18
N LYS A 334 39.07 7.90 14.87
CA LYS A 334 39.62 9.11 14.23
C LYS A 334 39.20 10.33 15.05
N ILE A 335 40.11 11.28 15.21
CA ILE A 335 39.79 12.58 15.80
C ILE A 335 39.42 13.52 14.68
N VAL A 336 38.21 14.08 14.77
CA VAL A 336 37.69 15.07 13.83
C VAL A 336 37.32 16.29 14.64
N GLU A 337 38.04 17.39 14.41
CA GLU A 337 38.01 18.57 15.28
C GLU A 337 38.28 18.20 16.75
N ASP A 338 37.33 18.42 17.66
CA ASP A 338 37.41 18.10 19.10
C ASP A 338 36.79 16.74 19.45
N ARG A 339 36.26 15.98 18.46
CA ARG A 339 35.53 14.76 18.69
C ARG A 339 36.31 13.50 18.34
N ARG A 340 36.31 12.55 19.26
CA ARG A 340 36.82 11.20 19.02
C ARG A 340 35.74 10.29 18.53
N ILE A 341 35.72 9.99 17.22
CA ILE A 341 34.76 9.09 16.60
C ILE A 341 35.36 7.69 16.53
N ARG A 342 34.67 6.70 17.11
CA ARG A 342 35.20 5.32 17.28
C ARG A 342 34.95 4.45 16.07
N CYS A 343 35.87 3.53 15.81
CA CYS A 343 35.63 2.38 14.94
C CYS A 343 34.80 1.32 15.68
N ALA A 344 34.09 0.45 14.93
CA ALA A 344 33.42 -0.72 15.50
C ALA A 344 34.43 -1.61 16.27
N ARG A 345 35.64 -1.81 15.72
CA ARG A 345 36.78 -2.44 16.41
C ARG A 345 37.57 -1.37 17.15
N THR A 346 37.29 -1.19 18.44
CA THR A 346 37.88 -0.15 19.26
C THR A 346 39.39 -0.32 19.51
N THR A 347 39.92 -1.54 19.32
CA THR A 347 41.37 -1.84 19.37
C THR A 347 42.09 -1.48 18.06
N GLY A 348 41.36 -1.07 17.05
CA GLY A 348 41.89 -0.75 15.73
C GLY A 348 42.08 -1.96 14.82
N HIS A 349 42.12 -1.70 13.52
CA HIS A 349 42.44 -2.70 12.48
C HIS A 349 43.94 -2.67 12.11
N GLY A 350 44.63 -1.58 12.48
CA GLY A 350 46.04 -1.35 12.10
C GLY A 350 46.17 -0.80 10.69
N ALA A 351 47.17 -1.26 9.96
CA ALA A 351 47.35 -0.92 8.54
C ALA A 351 46.33 -1.68 7.69
N GLU A 352 45.63 -0.95 6.84
CA GLU A 352 44.61 -1.47 5.90
C GLU A 352 44.82 -0.88 4.50
N THR A 353 44.39 -1.57 3.47
CA THR A 353 44.11 -1.01 2.16
C THR A 353 42.66 -0.57 2.09
N PHE A 354 42.24 0.12 1.03
CA PHE A 354 40.83 0.43 0.82
C PHE A 354 39.98 -0.87 0.73
N GLU A 355 40.49 -1.88 0.03
CA GLU A 355 39.83 -3.20 -0.07
C GLU A 355 39.61 -3.81 1.32
N THR A 356 40.65 -3.92 2.14
CA THR A 356 40.51 -4.48 3.49
C THR A 356 39.69 -3.59 4.42
N GLY A 357 39.68 -2.27 4.21
CA GLY A 357 38.87 -1.30 4.94
C GLY A 357 37.36 -1.49 4.73
N ILE A 358 36.93 -1.81 3.50
CA ILE A 358 35.52 -2.14 3.23
C ILE A 358 35.17 -3.54 3.77
N MET A 359 36.06 -4.54 3.63
CA MET A 359 35.89 -5.90 4.15
C MET A 359 35.69 -5.90 5.67
N ASN A 360 36.50 -5.11 6.40
CA ASN A 360 36.44 -4.94 7.85
C ASN A 360 35.39 -3.93 8.31
N SER A 361 34.73 -3.23 7.38
CA SER A 361 33.80 -2.15 7.70
C SER A 361 34.42 -1.04 8.57
N CYS A 362 35.66 -0.65 8.28
CA CYS A 362 36.45 0.29 9.07
C CYS A 362 35.90 1.72 8.99
N ASN A 363 35.45 2.31 10.10
CA ASN A 363 34.95 3.70 10.12
C ASN A 363 36.03 4.74 9.80
N PRO A 364 37.26 4.69 10.36
CA PRO A 364 38.34 5.64 10.01
C PRO A 364 38.64 5.71 8.51
N VAL A 365 38.64 4.59 7.80
CA VAL A 365 38.81 4.58 6.32
C VAL A 365 37.71 5.39 5.66
N PHE A 366 36.46 5.15 6.00
CA PHE A 366 35.31 5.84 5.40
C PHE A 366 35.21 7.31 5.79
N MET A 367 35.60 7.67 7.02
CA MET A 367 35.71 9.08 7.40
C MET A 367 36.74 9.83 6.54
N GLU A 368 37.87 9.17 6.23
CA GLU A 368 38.88 9.74 5.34
C GLU A 368 38.39 9.86 3.91
N LEU A 369 37.63 8.87 3.40
CA LEU A 369 37.00 8.98 2.08
C LEU A 369 36.01 10.15 2.01
N GLY A 370 35.18 10.34 3.05
CA GLY A 370 34.30 11.51 3.14
C GLY A 370 35.06 12.83 3.14
N GLU A 371 36.19 12.90 3.85
CA GLU A 371 37.08 14.06 3.88
C GLU A 371 37.71 14.34 2.49
N ARG A 372 38.18 13.28 1.79
CA ARG A 372 38.73 13.41 0.43
C ARG A 372 37.67 13.87 -0.59
N LEU A 373 36.42 13.40 -0.47
CA LEU A 373 35.31 13.83 -1.31
C LEU A 373 34.89 15.28 -1.04
N GLY A 374 34.89 15.70 0.22
CA GLY A 374 34.35 16.99 0.65
C GLY A 374 32.82 17.03 0.62
N ALA A 375 32.24 17.99 1.37
CA ALA A 375 30.79 18.05 1.58
C ALA A 375 29.98 18.31 0.29
N GLU A 376 30.48 19.21 -0.56
CA GLU A 376 29.77 19.57 -1.81
C GLU A 376 29.67 18.39 -2.78
N ASN A 377 30.80 17.71 -3.08
CA ASN A 377 30.80 16.53 -3.94
C ASN A 377 29.98 15.40 -3.33
N PHE A 378 30.11 15.19 -2.01
CA PHE A 378 29.37 14.14 -1.32
C PHE A 378 27.85 14.33 -1.46
N VAL A 379 27.34 15.55 -1.26
CA VAL A 379 25.92 15.88 -1.47
C VAL A 379 25.54 15.80 -2.95
N GLY A 380 26.46 16.15 -3.86
CA GLY A 380 26.31 15.94 -5.29
C GLY A 380 26.01 14.48 -5.63
N TYR A 381 26.76 13.54 -5.04
CA TYR A 381 26.52 12.10 -5.20
C TYR A 381 25.21 11.63 -4.54
N PHE A 382 24.80 12.19 -3.40
CA PHE A 382 23.47 11.93 -2.84
C PHE A 382 22.35 12.24 -3.85
N LYS A 383 22.50 13.36 -4.56
CA LYS A 383 21.54 13.76 -5.60
C LYS A 383 21.63 12.84 -6.83
N GLN A 384 22.84 12.56 -7.33
CA GLN A 384 23.07 11.71 -8.49
C GLN A 384 22.54 10.29 -8.28
N PHE A 385 22.78 9.71 -7.10
CA PHE A 385 22.28 8.38 -6.71
C PHE A 385 20.79 8.38 -6.34
N GLY A 386 20.10 9.54 -6.41
CA GLY A 386 18.67 9.68 -6.19
C GLY A 386 18.24 9.61 -4.71
N LEU A 387 19.17 9.74 -3.76
CA LEU A 387 18.87 9.69 -2.33
C LEU A 387 18.12 10.92 -1.79
N LEU A 388 18.14 12.05 -2.50
CA LEU A 388 17.41 13.27 -2.12
C LEU A 388 15.99 13.33 -2.70
N SER A 389 15.56 12.32 -3.43
CA SER A 389 14.22 12.19 -4.01
C SER A 389 13.55 10.89 -3.61
N LYS A 390 12.24 10.83 -3.76
CA LYS A 390 11.50 9.58 -3.63
C LYS A 390 11.88 8.60 -4.73
N THR A 391 11.70 7.30 -4.48
CA THR A 391 11.96 6.26 -5.49
C THR A 391 10.84 6.18 -6.53
N ASN A 392 9.68 6.77 -6.23
CA ASN A 392 8.44 6.67 -7.01
C ASN A 392 7.89 5.23 -7.07
N ILE A 393 8.14 4.44 -6.03
CA ILE A 393 7.50 3.13 -5.88
C ILE A 393 5.98 3.25 -6.04
N ASP A 394 5.37 2.26 -6.65
CA ASP A 394 3.92 2.19 -6.89
C ASP A 394 3.10 1.81 -5.63
N LEU A 395 3.53 2.31 -4.48
CA LEU A 395 2.82 2.23 -3.20
C LEU A 395 2.64 3.63 -2.62
N PRO A 396 1.51 3.90 -1.96
CA PRO A 396 1.29 5.18 -1.29
C PRO A 396 2.08 5.28 0.02
N GLY A 397 2.45 6.51 0.39
CA GLY A 397 3.01 6.79 1.72
C GLY A 397 4.54 6.73 1.80
N GLU A 398 5.26 6.79 0.67
CA GLU A 398 6.72 6.85 0.67
C GLU A 398 7.22 8.13 1.36
N ALA A 399 8.12 7.97 2.36
CA ALA A 399 8.76 9.06 3.06
C ALA A 399 9.96 9.62 2.28
N GLY A 400 10.31 10.86 2.55
CA GLY A 400 11.51 11.50 2.00
C GLY A 400 12.72 11.37 2.93
N THR A 401 13.90 11.63 2.38
CA THR A 401 15.17 11.68 3.12
C THR A 401 15.20 12.81 4.12
N ILE A 402 15.73 12.54 5.30
CA ILE A 402 16.03 13.55 6.34
C ILE A 402 17.54 13.77 6.34
N MET A 403 17.99 14.96 5.94
CA MET A 403 19.40 15.28 5.82
C MET A 403 19.67 16.75 6.16
N HIS A 404 20.87 17.04 6.62
CA HIS A 404 21.36 18.41 6.80
C HIS A 404 21.43 19.14 5.44
N LYS A 405 21.22 20.45 5.46
CA LYS A 405 21.54 21.28 4.31
C LYS A 405 23.05 21.31 4.12
N THR A 406 23.52 21.44 2.87
CA THR A 406 24.95 21.38 2.52
C THR A 406 25.78 22.36 3.32
N GLU A 407 25.28 23.59 3.51
CA GLU A 407 25.95 24.63 4.29
C GLU A 407 26.12 24.32 5.81
N ASN A 408 25.39 23.34 6.30
CA ASN A 408 25.43 22.90 7.71
C ASN A 408 26.22 21.59 7.90
N ILE A 409 26.84 21.06 6.85
CA ILE A 409 27.69 19.87 6.93
C ILE A 409 29.12 20.30 7.23
N GLY A 410 29.43 20.31 8.54
CA GLY A 410 30.80 20.51 9.00
C GLY A 410 31.64 19.22 8.92
N PRO A 411 32.92 19.26 9.33
CA PRO A 411 33.82 18.10 9.30
C PRO A 411 33.29 16.90 10.09
N VAL A 412 32.62 17.12 11.21
CA VAL A 412 32.07 16.08 12.08
C VAL A 412 30.86 15.41 11.44
N GLU A 413 29.94 16.21 10.89
CA GLU A 413 28.78 15.72 10.16
C GLU A 413 29.22 14.91 8.93
N LEU A 414 30.16 15.43 8.13
CA LEU A 414 30.70 14.76 6.95
C LEU A 414 31.32 13.40 7.31
N ALA A 415 32.11 13.36 8.39
CA ALA A 415 32.71 12.14 8.89
C ALA A 415 31.67 11.10 9.28
N THR A 416 30.56 11.51 9.94
CA THR A 416 29.51 10.57 10.35
C THR A 416 28.60 10.15 9.19
N ILE A 417 28.30 11.06 8.26
CA ILE A 417 27.54 10.76 7.04
C ILE A 417 28.28 9.71 6.20
N SER A 418 29.62 9.78 6.10
CA SER A 418 30.42 8.87 5.28
C SER A 418 30.31 7.40 5.67
N PHE A 419 29.89 7.08 6.89
CA PHE A 419 29.61 5.70 7.33
C PHE A 419 28.15 5.45 7.72
N GLY A 420 27.22 6.34 7.28
CA GLY A 420 25.78 6.12 7.33
C GLY A 420 25.08 6.59 8.60
N GLN A 421 25.57 7.64 9.26
CA GLN A 421 24.93 8.29 10.41
C GLN A 421 24.67 9.77 10.14
N SER A 422 23.89 10.44 11.00
CA SER A 422 23.53 11.88 10.92
C SER A 422 22.62 12.26 9.74
N PHE A 423 22.00 11.28 9.10
CA PHE A 423 20.91 11.43 8.14
C PHE A 423 20.04 10.18 8.15
N GLN A 424 18.85 10.25 7.55
CA GLN A 424 17.96 9.11 7.51
C GLN A 424 17.38 8.92 6.11
N ILE A 425 17.28 7.67 5.66
CA ILE A 425 16.66 7.24 4.40
C ILE A 425 15.72 6.06 4.66
N THR A 426 14.81 5.80 3.73
CA THR A 426 13.95 4.61 3.81
C THR A 426 14.71 3.36 3.36
N PRO A 427 14.28 2.15 3.81
CA PRO A 427 14.82 0.90 3.30
C PRO A 427 14.74 0.79 1.77
N ILE A 428 13.64 1.22 1.15
CA ILE A 428 13.50 1.17 -0.30
C ILE A 428 14.47 2.11 -1.03
N GLN A 429 14.76 3.30 -0.48
CA GLN A 429 15.77 4.18 -1.07
C GLN A 429 17.16 3.54 -1.06
N LEU A 430 17.53 2.85 0.05
CA LEU A 430 18.80 2.14 0.14
C LEU A 430 18.89 1.02 -0.91
N VAL A 431 17.85 0.19 -1.03
CA VAL A 431 17.77 -0.91 -2.02
C VAL A 431 17.89 -0.36 -3.44
N THR A 432 17.10 0.65 -3.78
CA THR A 432 17.09 1.26 -5.13
C THR A 432 18.45 1.87 -5.50
N THR A 433 19.10 2.54 -4.53
CA THR A 433 20.41 3.15 -4.76
C THR A 433 21.49 2.08 -4.93
N VAL A 434 21.50 1.05 -4.07
CA VAL A 434 22.51 -0.01 -4.21
C VAL A 434 22.29 -0.82 -5.49
N SER A 435 21.03 -1.03 -5.92
CA SER A 435 20.77 -1.69 -7.20
C SER A 435 21.44 -0.97 -8.36
N SER A 436 21.39 0.36 -8.39
CA SER A 436 22.05 1.14 -9.45
C SER A 436 23.58 1.04 -9.44
N ILE A 437 24.17 0.80 -8.27
CA ILE A 437 25.63 0.61 -8.14
C ILE A 437 26.06 -0.77 -8.64
N ILE A 438 25.22 -1.81 -8.48
CA ILE A 438 25.61 -3.19 -8.79
C ILE A 438 25.12 -3.68 -10.17
N ASN A 439 24.24 -2.95 -10.85
CA ASN A 439 23.63 -3.35 -12.13
C ASN A 439 24.27 -2.66 -13.37
N GLY A 440 25.42 -2.01 -13.20
CA GLY A 440 26.09 -1.30 -14.29
C GLY A 440 25.80 0.22 -14.34
N GLY A 441 25.16 0.80 -13.33
CA GLY A 441 24.93 2.25 -13.23
C GLY A 441 23.56 2.72 -13.70
N THR A 442 22.55 1.84 -13.73
CA THR A 442 21.16 2.20 -14.08
C THR A 442 20.28 2.23 -12.85
N ARG A 443 19.73 3.40 -12.51
CA ARG A 443 18.73 3.52 -11.46
C ARG A 443 17.36 3.15 -12.01
N VAL A 444 16.78 2.09 -11.46
CA VAL A 444 15.46 1.58 -11.81
C VAL A 444 14.40 2.07 -10.80
N THR A 445 13.15 2.22 -11.24
CA THR A 445 12.03 2.51 -10.33
C THR A 445 11.51 1.21 -9.73
N PRO A 446 11.53 1.05 -8.38
CA PRO A 446 10.98 -0.13 -7.75
C PRO A 446 9.45 -0.19 -7.92
N HIS A 447 8.92 -1.37 -8.23
CA HIS A 447 7.49 -1.53 -8.51
C HIS A 447 6.98 -2.95 -8.30
N PHE A 448 5.66 -3.07 -8.13
CA PHE A 448 4.93 -4.33 -8.06
C PHE A 448 4.04 -4.56 -9.28
N GLY A 449 3.39 -3.52 -9.82
CA GLY A 449 2.47 -3.66 -10.95
C GLY A 449 3.21 -3.94 -12.25
N VAL A 450 2.87 -5.03 -12.94
CA VAL A 450 3.44 -5.40 -14.23
C VAL A 450 2.45 -5.10 -15.36
N SER A 451 1.22 -5.62 -15.23
CA SER A 451 0.20 -5.45 -16.26
C SER A 451 -1.22 -5.59 -15.67
N VAL A 452 -2.21 -5.18 -16.45
CA VAL A 452 -3.61 -5.48 -16.19
C VAL A 452 -4.18 -6.34 -17.31
N GLN A 453 -5.05 -7.28 -16.94
CA GLN A 453 -5.69 -8.25 -17.83
C GLN A 453 -7.22 -8.16 -17.72
N ASP A 454 -7.90 -8.49 -18.81
CA ASP A 454 -9.35 -8.67 -18.81
C ASP A 454 -9.75 -10.04 -18.21
N ALA A 455 -11.07 -10.31 -18.15
CA ALA A 455 -11.60 -11.55 -17.60
C ALA A 455 -11.19 -12.81 -18.39
N ASP A 456 -10.79 -12.64 -19.66
CA ASP A 456 -10.34 -13.71 -20.55
C ASP A 456 -8.82 -13.93 -20.47
N GLY A 457 -8.11 -13.13 -19.66
CA GLY A 457 -6.65 -13.19 -19.49
C GLY A 457 -5.86 -12.44 -20.56
N ASN A 458 -6.51 -11.61 -21.39
CA ASN A 458 -5.80 -10.80 -22.38
C ASN A 458 -5.21 -9.55 -21.71
N THR A 459 -3.96 -9.25 -22.00
CA THR A 459 -3.30 -8.05 -21.48
C THR A 459 -3.90 -6.80 -22.10
N VAL A 460 -4.52 -5.97 -21.27
CA VAL A 460 -5.12 -4.68 -21.64
C VAL A 460 -4.08 -3.56 -21.62
N LYS A 461 -3.17 -3.61 -20.63
CA LYS A 461 -2.10 -2.62 -20.46
C LYS A 461 -0.90 -3.26 -19.77
N THR A 462 0.29 -2.92 -20.25
CA THR A 462 1.56 -3.17 -19.53
C THR A 462 2.06 -1.86 -18.98
N PHE A 463 2.52 -1.86 -17.72
CA PHE A 463 3.11 -0.68 -17.11
C PHE A 463 4.56 -0.50 -17.55
N SER A 464 5.00 0.74 -17.63
CA SER A 464 6.39 1.11 -17.90
C SER A 464 6.86 2.05 -16.80
N TYR A 465 8.09 1.84 -16.35
CA TYR A 465 8.69 2.59 -15.26
C TYR A 465 9.93 3.34 -15.74
N GLU A 466 10.12 4.52 -15.19
CA GLU A 466 11.24 5.38 -15.54
C GLU A 466 12.56 4.80 -15.05
N THR A 467 13.61 4.91 -15.88
CA THR A 467 14.98 4.54 -15.54
C THR A 467 15.90 5.71 -15.76
N HIS A 468 16.96 5.81 -14.97
CA HIS A 468 18.00 6.83 -15.13
C HIS A 468 19.35 6.15 -15.29
N GLU A 469 19.96 6.35 -16.44
CA GLU A 469 21.27 5.78 -16.80
C GLU A 469 22.44 6.64 -16.28
N ASN A 470 23.63 6.05 -16.27
CA ASN A 470 24.88 6.73 -15.91
C ASN A 470 24.92 7.26 -14.47
N ILE A 471 24.32 6.52 -13.53
CA ILE A 471 24.42 6.83 -12.10
C ILE A 471 25.84 6.63 -11.58
N CYS A 472 26.52 5.58 -12.05
CA CYS A 472 27.96 5.35 -11.94
C CYS A 472 28.47 4.67 -13.21
N THR A 473 29.80 4.63 -13.38
CA THR A 473 30.42 3.92 -14.50
C THR A 473 30.32 2.39 -14.34
N ALA A 474 30.37 1.67 -15.47
CA ALA A 474 30.41 0.22 -15.45
C ALA A 474 31.64 -0.32 -14.69
N GLU A 475 32.78 0.38 -14.77
CA GLU A 475 34.02 0.05 -14.05
C GLU A 475 33.83 0.14 -12.53
N THR A 476 33.22 1.23 -12.05
CA THR A 476 32.86 1.37 -10.62
C THR A 476 31.89 0.28 -10.18
N SER A 477 30.88 -0.01 -10.99
CA SER A 477 29.93 -1.08 -10.72
C SER A 477 30.60 -2.45 -10.56
N GLU A 478 31.50 -2.82 -11.49
CA GLU A 478 32.27 -4.07 -11.44
C GLU A 478 33.17 -4.11 -10.20
N THR A 479 33.90 -3.02 -9.93
CA THR A 479 34.77 -2.89 -8.75
C THR A 479 33.95 -3.05 -7.46
N MET A 480 32.79 -2.42 -7.39
CA MET A 480 31.91 -2.53 -6.22
C MET A 480 31.36 -3.93 -6.01
N ARG A 481 30.97 -4.64 -7.09
CA ARG A 481 30.55 -6.05 -6.99
C ARG A 481 31.68 -6.93 -6.45
N TYR A 482 32.91 -6.75 -6.96
CA TYR A 482 34.09 -7.45 -6.48
C TYR A 482 34.33 -7.19 -4.98
N LEU A 483 34.35 -5.93 -4.55
CA LEU A 483 34.58 -5.55 -3.17
C LEU A 483 33.51 -6.12 -2.22
N LEU A 484 32.24 -6.09 -2.63
CA LEU A 484 31.13 -6.59 -1.82
C LEU A 484 31.09 -8.13 -1.76
N GLU A 485 31.56 -8.82 -2.81
CA GLU A 485 31.81 -10.26 -2.76
C GLU A 485 32.88 -10.60 -1.72
N LYS A 486 33.99 -9.84 -1.70
CA LYS A 486 35.06 -9.99 -0.68
C LYS A 486 34.55 -9.78 0.75
N VAL A 487 33.62 -8.85 0.97
CA VAL A 487 32.99 -8.67 2.29
C VAL A 487 32.28 -9.94 2.76
N VAL A 488 31.67 -10.71 1.85
CA VAL A 488 30.95 -11.95 2.19
C VAL A 488 31.88 -13.16 2.22
N SER A 489 32.81 -13.26 1.27
CA SER A 489 33.72 -14.42 1.21
C SER A 489 34.74 -14.43 2.34
N GLU A 490 35.30 -13.27 2.74
CA GLU A 490 36.43 -13.13 3.64
C GLU A 490 36.21 -12.13 4.81
N GLY A 491 35.23 -11.21 4.66
CA GLY A 491 35.01 -10.08 5.58
C GLY A 491 33.93 -10.28 6.64
N THR A 492 33.31 -9.15 7.02
CA THR A 492 32.28 -9.08 8.07
C THR A 492 30.96 -9.73 7.69
N GLY A 493 30.74 -10.00 6.40
CA GLY A 493 29.53 -10.64 5.84
C GLY A 493 29.56 -12.17 5.78
N LYS A 494 30.62 -12.83 6.25
CA LYS A 494 30.85 -14.29 6.09
C LYS A 494 29.70 -15.20 6.51
N ASN A 495 28.82 -14.75 7.40
CA ASN A 495 27.66 -15.51 7.84
C ASN A 495 26.53 -15.55 6.78
N ALA A 496 26.66 -14.78 5.69
CA ALA A 496 25.77 -14.86 4.52
C ALA A 496 26.35 -15.74 3.41
N LYS A 497 27.57 -16.28 3.57
CA LYS A 497 28.22 -17.12 2.55
C LYS A 497 27.45 -18.43 2.36
N ILE A 498 27.23 -18.79 1.09
CA ILE A 498 26.59 -20.04 0.67
C ILE A 498 27.57 -20.74 -0.27
N GLU A 499 27.82 -22.03 -0.04
CA GLU A 499 28.68 -22.83 -0.89
C GLU A 499 28.04 -23.01 -2.27
N GLY A 500 28.81 -22.80 -3.32
CA GLY A 500 28.33 -22.90 -4.70
C GLY A 500 27.65 -21.63 -5.26
N PHE A 501 27.42 -20.59 -4.44
CA PHE A 501 26.87 -19.34 -4.90
C PHE A 501 27.79 -18.15 -4.59
N SER A 502 27.97 -17.28 -5.57
CA SER A 502 28.69 -16.02 -5.40
C SER A 502 27.74 -14.96 -4.84
N ILE A 503 27.99 -14.50 -3.62
CA ILE A 503 27.15 -13.51 -2.93
C ILE A 503 27.97 -12.30 -2.58
N GLY A 504 27.52 -11.11 -2.99
CA GLY A 504 28.02 -9.83 -2.53
C GLY A 504 27.15 -9.25 -1.44
N GLY A 505 27.70 -8.42 -0.55
CA GLY A 505 26.85 -7.78 0.46
C GLY A 505 27.58 -6.98 1.52
N LYS A 506 26.80 -6.35 2.42
CA LYS A 506 27.29 -5.50 3.50
C LYS A 506 26.42 -5.61 4.75
N THR A 507 27.07 -5.77 5.88
CA THR A 507 26.45 -5.75 7.21
C THR A 507 26.39 -4.33 7.76
N ALA A 508 25.36 -4.01 8.55
CA ALA A 508 25.33 -2.82 9.38
C ALA A 508 24.72 -3.07 10.75
N THR A 509 25.09 -2.21 11.68
CA THR A 509 24.49 -2.07 13.00
C THR A 509 24.45 -0.59 13.30
N SER A 510 23.27 -0.01 13.44
CA SER A 510 23.07 1.39 13.79
C SER A 510 22.27 1.52 15.07
N GLN A 511 22.48 2.60 15.79
CA GLN A 511 21.71 2.91 16.99
C GLN A 511 20.56 3.84 16.61
N THR A 512 19.35 3.58 17.12
CA THR A 512 18.20 4.44 16.87
C THR A 512 18.31 5.80 17.58
N LEU A 513 17.52 6.76 17.17
CA LEU A 513 17.35 8.03 17.84
C LEU A 513 16.07 7.99 18.70
N PRO A 514 16.07 8.56 19.92
CA PRO A 514 17.23 9.13 20.62
C PRO A 514 18.20 8.03 21.10
N ARG A 515 19.49 8.30 21.06
CA ARG A 515 20.53 7.31 21.43
C ARG A 515 20.49 6.89 22.90
N SER A 516 19.80 7.69 23.76
CA SER A 516 19.53 7.37 25.17
C SER A 516 18.76 6.08 25.37
N ASP A 517 17.97 5.66 24.39
CA ASP A 517 17.11 4.46 24.48
C ASP A 517 17.89 3.16 24.32
N HIS A 518 19.16 3.26 23.92
CA HIS A 518 20.04 2.11 23.67
C HIS A 518 19.44 1.03 22.75
N LYS A 519 18.57 1.44 21.81
CA LYS A 519 17.99 0.56 20.82
C LYS A 519 18.85 0.53 19.57
N TYR A 520 18.87 -0.63 18.91
CA TYR A 520 19.71 -0.86 17.73
C TYR A 520 18.88 -1.38 16.55
N ILE A 521 19.37 -1.09 15.36
CA ILE A 521 18.90 -1.67 14.10
C ILE A 521 20.03 -2.52 13.56
N SER A 522 19.72 -3.78 13.27
CA SER A 522 20.65 -4.73 12.69
C SER A 522 20.24 -5.00 11.26
N SER A 523 21.13 -4.80 10.30
CA SER A 523 20.78 -4.99 8.90
C SER A 523 21.88 -5.71 8.12
N PHE A 524 21.45 -6.33 7.03
CA PHE A 524 22.29 -6.88 5.98
C PHE A 524 21.64 -6.63 4.63
N LEU A 525 22.44 -6.12 3.71
CA LEU A 525 22.07 -5.99 2.31
C LEU A 525 22.99 -6.91 1.51
N GLY A 526 22.42 -7.79 0.70
CA GLY A 526 23.18 -8.72 -0.13
C GLY A 526 22.53 -8.96 -1.47
N PHE A 527 23.31 -9.42 -2.43
CA PHE A 527 22.86 -9.70 -3.80
C PHE A 527 23.56 -10.95 -4.37
N ALA A 528 22.92 -11.57 -5.32
CA ALA A 528 23.42 -12.78 -5.99
C ALA A 528 22.89 -12.87 -7.45
N PRO A 529 23.65 -13.53 -8.37
CA PRO A 529 25.08 -13.79 -8.27
C PRO A 529 25.90 -12.50 -8.19
N ALA A 530 27.10 -12.52 -7.62
CA ALA A 530 27.88 -11.28 -7.43
C ALA A 530 28.37 -10.65 -8.73
N ASP A 531 28.65 -11.46 -9.75
CA ASP A 531 29.11 -11.03 -11.08
C ASP A 531 27.98 -10.50 -11.96
N ASN A 532 26.76 -11.03 -11.85
CA ASN A 532 25.58 -10.59 -12.60
C ASN A 532 24.34 -10.63 -11.69
N PRO A 533 24.15 -9.63 -10.83
CA PRO A 533 23.08 -9.63 -9.83
C PRO A 533 21.68 -9.74 -10.45
N GLN A 534 20.94 -10.78 -10.04
CA GLN A 534 19.55 -11.02 -10.42
C GLN A 534 18.60 -10.80 -9.25
N VAL A 535 19.12 -10.86 -8.03
CA VAL A 535 18.35 -10.64 -6.82
C VAL A 535 19.15 -9.86 -5.80
N LEU A 536 18.50 -8.86 -5.21
CA LEU A 536 19.01 -8.02 -4.12
C LEU A 536 18.08 -8.17 -2.92
N VAL A 537 18.63 -8.50 -1.76
CA VAL A 537 17.90 -8.73 -0.50
C VAL A 537 18.38 -7.75 0.56
N LEU A 538 17.48 -7.00 1.16
CA LEU A 538 17.72 -6.20 2.37
C LEU A 538 16.93 -6.80 3.53
N VAL A 539 17.61 -7.07 4.63
CA VAL A 539 17.02 -7.47 5.91
C VAL A 539 17.29 -6.39 6.95
N VAL A 540 16.24 -5.89 7.60
CA VAL A 540 16.32 -4.88 8.67
C VAL A 540 15.58 -5.42 9.90
N ILE A 541 16.29 -5.57 11.03
CA ILE A 541 15.77 -6.07 12.30
C ILE A 541 15.78 -4.91 13.30
N ASN A 542 14.62 -4.48 13.73
CA ASN A 542 14.46 -3.34 14.63
C ASN A 542 14.46 -3.79 16.10
N ASN A 543 15.30 -3.16 16.90
CA ASN A 543 15.40 -3.34 18.34
C ASN A 543 15.51 -4.81 18.80
N PRO A 544 16.43 -5.63 18.21
CA PRO A 544 16.64 -7.00 18.67
C PRO A 544 17.22 -7.04 20.07
N GLN A 545 16.79 -7.99 20.90
CA GLN A 545 17.28 -8.17 22.25
C GLN A 545 18.53 -9.07 22.30
N GLY A 546 19.43 -8.77 23.22
CA GLY A 546 20.70 -9.49 23.40
C GLY A 546 21.72 -9.14 22.32
N ILE A 547 22.21 -10.10 21.55
CA ILE A 547 23.15 -9.84 20.44
C ILE A 547 22.44 -9.12 19.31
N TYR A 548 22.97 -7.95 18.94
CA TYR A 548 22.37 -7.03 17.97
C TYR A 548 23.28 -6.71 16.75
N TYR A 549 24.39 -7.43 16.56
CA TYR A 549 25.27 -7.19 15.41
C TYR A 549 24.68 -7.73 14.11
N GLY A 550 24.59 -6.88 13.06
CA GLY A 550 24.01 -7.24 11.76
C GLY A 550 24.64 -8.47 11.12
N GLY A 551 25.98 -8.60 11.19
CA GLY A 551 26.71 -9.78 10.71
C GLY A 551 26.37 -11.07 11.48
N THR A 552 25.86 -10.96 12.71
CA THR A 552 25.53 -12.14 13.56
C THR A 552 24.05 -12.53 13.45
N ILE A 553 23.15 -11.57 13.22
CA ILE A 553 21.71 -11.86 13.25
C ILE A 553 20.99 -11.58 11.91
N ALA A 554 21.38 -10.54 11.16
CA ALA A 554 20.72 -10.21 9.88
C ALA A 554 21.33 -10.99 8.69
N ALA A 555 22.67 -11.16 8.64
CA ALA A 555 23.33 -11.93 7.58
C ALA A 555 22.87 -13.40 7.52
N PRO A 556 22.70 -14.14 8.63
CA PRO A 556 22.11 -15.48 8.59
C PRO A 556 20.67 -15.55 8.09
N VAL A 557 19.87 -14.50 8.33
CA VAL A 557 18.50 -14.42 7.79
C VAL A 557 18.54 -14.27 6.28
N ALA A 558 19.37 -13.35 5.78
CA ALA A 558 19.56 -13.20 4.34
C ALA A 558 20.10 -14.50 3.68
N LYS A 559 21.02 -15.19 4.37
CA LYS A 559 21.49 -16.52 3.93
C LYS A 559 20.34 -17.50 3.78
N GLU A 560 19.49 -17.64 4.82
CA GLU A 560 18.31 -18.52 4.79
C GLU A 560 17.36 -18.17 3.64
N ILE A 561 17.17 -16.87 3.36
CA ILE A 561 16.36 -16.40 2.22
C ILE A 561 17.02 -16.82 0.90
N PHE A 562 18.30 -16.52 0.70
CA PHE A 562 19.02 -16.89 -0.54
C PHE A 562 19.02 -18.40 -0.78
N GLU A 563 19.24 -19.22 0.26
CA GLU A 563 19.22 -20.69 0.15
C GLU A 563 17.89 -21.23 -0.37
N ASN A 564 16.78 -20.55 -0.10
CA ASN A 564 15.45 -20.92 -0.58
C ASN A 564 15.13 -20.35 -1.97
N ILE A 565 15.54 -19.10 -2.24
CA ILE A 565 15.11 -18.42 -3.47
C ILE A 565 16.04 -18.64 -4.66
N LEU A 566 17.38 -18.79 -4.47
CA LEU A 566 18.29 -18.95 -5.60
C LEU A 566 18.00 -20.22 -6.40
N PRO A 567 17.83 -21.41 -5.78
CA PRO A 567 17.47 -22.63 -6.54
C PRO A 567 16.08 -22.55 -7.19
N TYR A 568 15.21 -21.65 -6.69
CA TYR A 568 13.89 -21.42 -7.26
C TYR A 568 13.94 -20.50 -8.49
N LEU A 569 14.81 -19.48 -8.47
CA LEU A 569 15.02 -18.55 -9.59
C LEU A 569 15.82 -19.16 -10.75
N ASP A 570 16.64 -20.19 -10.50
CA ASP A 570 17.42 -20.89 -11.52
C ASP A 570 16.59 -21.90 -12.35
N LYS A 571 15.30 -22.06 -12.07
CA LYS A 571 14.36 -22.95 -12.79
C LYS A 571 13.64 -22.22 -13.90
#